data_0267b41cc989b280a0e33839d749841f
#
_entry.id   0267b41cc989b280a0e33839d749841f
#
_cell.length_a   1.000
_cell.length_b   1.000
_cell.length_c   1.000
_cell.angle_alpha   90.00
_cell.angle_beta   90.00
_cell.angle_gamma   90.00
#
_symmetry.space_group_name_H-M   'P 1'
#
loop_
_entity.id
_entity.type
_entity.pdbx_description
1 polymer ?
#
loop_
_entity_poly.entity_id
_entity_poly.type
_entity_poly.pdbx_seq_one_letter_code
_entity_poly.pdbx_strand_id
1 'polypeptide(L)'
;MWLRYSALMLAMVPAVAAAQPANAQSVTRIDVELSSFKIMPETITLDHGKSYVLHIANTSTSGHNFVAKGFFAASRGVKPPLSSDGKIELGGGESVDIKLIAPAPGRYDVHCSHLMHSTFGMKGTIIVR
;
A
#
# COMPACT_ATOMS: atom_id res chain seq x y z
N MET A 1 -23.41 63.36 43.90
CA MET A 1 -23.26 62.95 42.52
C MET A 1 -22.17 61.89 42.50
N TRP A 2 -22.58 60.62 42.45
CA TRP A 2 -21.66 59.47 42.56
C TRP A 2 -21.52 58.83 41.19
N LEU A 3 -20.37 58.98 40.51
CA LEU A 3 -20.05 58.31 39.27
C LEU A 3 -19.62 56.86 39.56
N ARG A 4 -20.43 55.90 39.11
CA ARG A 4 -20.08 54.51 39.14
C ARG A 4 -19.40 54.14 37.80
N TYR A 5 -18.11 53.94 37.84
CA TYR A 5 -17.37 53.35 36.67
C TYR A 5 -17.55 51.83 36.73
N SER A 6 -18.34 51.29 35.83
CA SER A 6 -18.41 49.85 35.58
C SER A 6 -17.23 49.46 34.70
N ALA A 7 -16.23 48.83 35.30
CA ALA A 7 -15.14 48.24 34.56
C ALA A 7 -15.64 46.95 33.88
N LEU A 8 -15.74 47.00 32.57
CA LEU A 8 -16.03 45.81 31.73
C LEU A 8 -14.75 44.99 31.64
N MET A 9 -14.67 43.89 32.40
CA MET A 9 -13.59 42.90 32.26
C MET A 9 -13.85 42.06 31.03
N LEU A 10 -13.05 42.32 29.98
CA LEU A 10 -13.02 41.49 28.75
C LEU A 10 -12.20 40.23 29.05
N ALA A 11 -12.86 39.11 29.28
CA ALA A 11 -12.18 37.84 29.48
C ALA A 11 -11.62 37.35 28.12
N MET A 12 -10.31 37.44 27.95
CA MET A 12 -9.60 36.77 26.85
C MET A 12 -9.62 35.27 27.12
N VAL A 13 -10.39 34.55 26.32
CA VAL A 13 -10.32 33.09 26.22
C VAL A 13 -9.12 32.74 25.32
N PRO A 14 -8.09 32.05 25.84
CA PRO A 14 -7.01 31.60 24.95
C PRO A 14 -7.57 30.53 24.00
N ALA A 15 -7.51 30.79 22.72
CA ALA A 15 -7.79 29.78 21.70
C ALA A 15 -6.70 28.71 21.78
N VAL A 16 -7.04 27.55 22.31
CA VAL A 16 -6.19 26.37 22.25
C VAL A 16 -6.20 25.91 20.81
N ALA A 17 -5.15 26.25 20.05
CA ALA A 17 -4.93 25.69 18.73
C ALA A 17 -4.68 24.18 18.92
N ALA A 18 -5.62 23.35 18.48
CA ALA A 18 -5.43 21.91 18.41
C ALA A 18 -4.29 21.65 17.43
N ALA A 19 -3.14 21.18 17.94
CA ALA A 19 -2.04 20.73 17.11
C ALA A 19 -2.53 19.53 16.28
N GLN A 20 -2.66 19.69 14.96
CA GLN A 20 -2.86 18.58 14.06
C GLN A 20 -1.63 17.68 14.13
N PRO A 21 -1.80 16.33 14.23
CA PRO A 21 -0.65 15.44 14.19
C PRO A 21 0.04 15.62 12.86
N ALA A 22 1.26 16.17 12.89
CA ALA A 22 2.15 16.19 11.75
C ALA A 22 2.45 14.73 11.38
N ASN A 23 2.21 14.32 10.11
CA ASN A 23 2.54 13.02 9.51
C ASN A 23 1.53 11.86 9.66
N ALA A 24 0.27 12.10 9.40
CA ALA A 24 -0.54 11.02 8.86
C ALA A 24 -0.16 10.87 7.37
N GLN A 25 0.82 10.02 7.05
CA GLN A 25 1.11 9.67 5.64
C GLN A 25 -0.14 9.01 5.07
N SER A 26 -0.70 9.61 4.01
CA SER A 26 -1.79 9.01 3.28
C SER A 26 -1.33 7.67 2.69
N VAL A 27 -2.13 6.62 2.92
CA VAL A 27 -1.88 5.30 2.34
C VAL A 27 -2.55 5.24 0.97
N THR A 28 -1.80 4.95 -0.06
CA THR A 28 -2.31 4.80 -1.42
C THR A 28 -2.65 3.33 -1.68
N ARG A 29 -3.86 3.08 -2.16
CA ARG A 29 -4.28 1.75 -2.60
C ARG A 29 -3.88 1.52 -4.06
N ILE A 30 -3.31 0.36 -4.33
CA ILE A 30 -3.01 -0.14 -5.68
C ILE A 30 -3.78 -1.44 -5.87
N ASP A 31 -4.66 -1.48 -6.85
CA ASP A 31 -5.39 -2.69 -7.21
C ASP A 31 -4.59 -3.50 -8.23
N VAL A 32 -4.36 -4.77 -7.92
CA VAL A 32 -3.65 -5.73 -8.75
C VAL A 32 -4.58 -6.90 -9.03
N GLU A 33 -4.78 -7.21 -10.29
CA GLU A 33 -5.60 -8.32 -10.74
C GLU A 33 -4.74 -9.46 -11.26
N LEU A 34 -5.00 -10.67 -10.78
CA LEU A 34 -4.48 -11.91 -11.33
C LEU A 34 -5.60 -12.57 -12.13
N SER A 35 -5.39 -12.75 -13.41
CA SER A 35 -6.33 -13.45 -14.29
C SER A 35 -5.61 -14.47 -15.13
N SER A 36 -6.29 -15.10 -16.11
CA SER A 36 -5.70 -16.15 -16.92
C SER A 36 -4.43 -15.66 -17.62
N PHE A 37 -3.27 -16.08 -17.12
CA PHE A 37 -1.92 -15.75 -17.59
C PHE A 37 -1.57 -14.26 -17.61
N LYS A 38 -2.24 -13.44 -16.76
CA LYS A 38 -2.00 -12.00 -16.70
C LYS A 38 -1.90 -11.50 -15.28
N ILE A 39 -1.00 -10.55 -15.08
CA ILE A 39 -0.94 -9.67 -13.90
C ILE A 39 -1.23 -8.24 -14.40
N MET A 40 -2.27 -7.61 -13.87
CA MET A 40 -2.69 -6.28 -14.29
C MET A 40 -2.73 -5.31 -13.09
N PRO A 41 -2.14 -4.12 -13.18
CA PRO A 41 -1.31 -3.65 -14.29
C PRO A 41 -0.01 -4.45 -14.41
N GLU A 42 0.50 -4.59 -15.63
CA GLU A 42 1.75 -5.30 -15.90
C GLU A 42 2.97 -4.56 -15.30
N THR A 43 2.90 -3.25 -15.22
CA THR A 43 3.88 -2.39 -14.54
C THR A 43 3.19 -1.62 -13.42
N ILE A 44 3.67 -1.82 -12.20
CA ILE A 44 3.23 -1.10 -11.00
C ILE A 44 4.31 -0.08 -10.66
N THR A 45 3.96 1.21 -10.57
CA THR A 45 4.91 2.28 -10.23
C THR A 45 4.61 2.79 -8.83
N LEU A 46 5.62 2.78 -7.97
CA LEU A 46 5.55 3.26 -6.59
C LEU A 46 6.62 4.31 -6.33
N ASP A 47 6.42 5.13 -5.31
CA ASP A 47 7.40 6.09 -4.83
C ASP A 47 8.10 5.58 -3.56
N HIS A 48 9.42 5.62 -3.54
CA HIS A 48 10.23 5.21 -2.40
C HIS A 48 9.76 5.85 -1.09
N GLY A 49 9.66 5.05 -0.05
CA GLY A 49 9.31 5.49 1.30
C GLY A 49 7.85 5.83 1.54
N LYS A 50 7.00 5.79 0.52
CA LYS A 50 5.55 5.97 0.68
C LYS A 50 4.85 4.69 1.11
N SER A 51 3.73 4.87 1.82
CA SER A 51 2.90 3.77 2.31
C SER A 51 1.84 3.37 1.30
N TYR A 52 1.71 2.07 1.05
CA TYR A 52 0.76 1.49 0.11
C TYR A 52 -0.03 0.34 0.72
N VAL A 53 -1.21 0.12 0.18
CA VAL A 53 -1.95 -1.14 0.28
C VAL A 53 -2.02 -1.74 -1.12
N LEU A 54 -1.39 -2.88 -1.32
CA LEU A 54 -1.60 -3.67 -2.53
C LEU A 54 -2.81 -4.57 -2.31
N HIS A 55 -3.89 -4.29 -3.02
CA HIS A 55 -5.05 -5.17 -3.08
C HIS A 55 -4.88 -6.12 -4.25
N ILE A 56 -4.53 -7.38 -3.95
CA ILE A 56 -4.26 -8.40 -4.97
C ILE A 56 -5.46 -9.33 -5.02
N ALA A 57 -6.12 -9.38 -6.16
CA ALA A 57 -7.33 -10.19 -6.37
C ALA A 57 -7.14 -11.17 -7.53
N ASN A 58 -7.44 -12.44 -7.29
CA ASN A 58 -7.52 -13.43 -8.34
C ASN A 58 -8.96 -13.48 -8.87
N THR A 59 -9.18 -12.91 -10.05
CA THR A 59 -10.50 -12.83 -10.69
C THR A 59 -10.81 -14.03 -11.58
N SER A 60 -9.88 -14.98 -11.69
CA SER A 60 -10.10 -16.23 -12.43
C SER A 60 -10.75 -17.30 -11.57
N THR A 61 -11.05 -18.44 -12.17
CA THR A 61 -11.57 -19.64 -11.48
C THR A 61 -10.44 -20.59 -11.05
N SER A 62 -9.22 -20.38 -11.53
CA SER A 62 -8.04 -21.19 -11.22
C SER A 62 -7.18 -20.54 -10.15
N GLY A 63 -6.35 -21.33 -9.44
CA GLY A 63 -5.36 -20.79 -8.52
C GLY A 63 -4.24 -20.05 -9.24
N HIS A 64 -3.85 -18.92 -8.69
CA HIS A 64 -2.69 -18.14 -9.11
C HIS A 64 -1.93 -17.64 -7.90
N ASN A 65 -0.68 -17.21 -8.10
CA ASN A 65 0.06 -16.54 -7.05
C ASN A 65 0.76 -15.28 -7.56
N PHE A 66 1.09 -14.44 -6.62
CA PHE A 66 1.88 -13.23 -6.83
C PHE A 66 3.20 -13.40 -6.11
N VAL A 67 4.27 -13.56 -6.87
CA VAL A 67 5.62 -13.79 -6.34
C VAL A 67 6.47 -12.57 -6.64
N ALA A 68 6.92 -11.88 -5.61
CA ALA A 68 7.77 -10.70 -5.69
C ALA A 68 8.81 -10.71 -4.57
N LYS A 69 9.66 -11.74 -4.55
CA LYS A 69 10.61 -12.00 -3.46
C LYS A 69 11.49 -10.80 -3.16
N GLY A 70 12.16 -10.24 -4.15
CA GLY A 70 13.07 -9.11 -3.96
C GLY A 70 12.35 -7.85 -3.48
N PHE A 71 11.15 -7.60 -4.00
CA PHE A 71 10.33 -6.46 -3.61
C PHE A 71 9.88 -6.54 -2.15
N PHE A 72 9.28 -7.63 -1.73
CA PHE A 72 8.80 -7.78 -0.36
C PHE A 72 9.94 -7.85 0.65
N ALA A 73 11.06 -8.48 0.30
CA ALA A 73 12.24 -8.52 1.17
C ALA A 73 12.85 -7.13 1.40
N ALA A 74 12.81 -6.26 0.40
CA ALA A 74 13.31 -4.89 0.48
C ALA A 74 12.30 -3.90 1.08
N SER A 75 11.00 -4.23 1.08
CA SER A 75 9.93 -3.41 1.64
C SER A 75 9.97 -3.41 3.17
N ARG A 76 9.42 -2.36 3.79
CA ARG A 76 9.28 -2.26 5.24
C ARG A 76 7.83 -2.35 5.66
N GLY A 77 7.60 -2.81 6.89
CA GLY A 77 6.27 -2.85 7.50
C GLY A 77 5.27 -3.72 6.74
N VAL A 78 5.73 -4.78 6.09
CA VAL A 78 4.87 -5.71 5.33
C VAL A 78 3.90 -6.40 6.27
N LYS A 79 2.58 -6.20 6.03
CA LYS A 79 1.50 -6.81 6.82
C LYS A 79 0.37 -7.30 5.89
N PRO A 80 -0.12 -8.55 6.08
CA PRO A 80 0.40 -9.57 6.98
C PRO A 80 1.83 -9.97 6.63
N PRO A 81 2.59 -10.55 7.60
CA PRO A 81 3.94 -11.07 7.32
C PRO A 81 3.88 -12.12 6.22
N LEU A 82 4.83 -12.08 5.31
CA LEU A 82 4.97 -13.05 4.23
C LEU A 82 6.12 -14.01 4.50
N SER A 83 6.04 -15.19 3.90
CA SER A 83 7.17 -16.13 3.88
C SER A 83 8.36 -15.56 3.11
N SER A 84 9.56 -16.09 3.36
CA SER A 84 10.81 -15.58 2.78
C SER A 84 10.88 -15.68 1.25
N ASP A 85 10.03 -16.48 0.63
CA ASP A 85 9.91 -16.59 -0.83
C ASP A 85 9.09 -15.43 -1.47
N GLY A 86 8.45 -14.59 -0.65
CA GLY A 86 7.66 -13.45 -1.12
C GLY A 86 6.47 -13.86 -1.99
N LYS A 87 5.86 -15.01 -1.68
CA LYS A 87 4.77 -15.60 -2.44
C LYS A 87 3.44 -15.42 -1.74
N ILE A 88 2.43 -15.01 -2.51
CA ILE A 88 1.04 -14.89 -2.08
C ILE A 88 0.22 -15.81 -2.97
N GLU A 89 -0.28 -16.89 -2.40
CA GLU A 89 -1.11 -17.87 -3.08
C GLU A 89 -2.58 -17.49 -2.96
N LEU A 90 -3.31 -17.41 -4.08
CA LEU A 90 -4.73 -17.10 -4.11
C LEU A 90 -5.50 -18.13 -4.94
N GLY A 91 -6.48 -18.76 -4.33
CA GLY A 91 -7.47 -19.55 -5.06
C GLY A 91 -8.36 -18.68 -5.94
N GLY A 92 -9.12 -19.30 -6.83
CA GLY A 92 -10.06 -18.58 -7.69
C GLY A 92 -11.05 -17.74 -6.89
N GLY A 93 -11.17 -16.46 -7.21
CA GLY A 93 -12.03 -15.49 -6.53
C GLY A 93 -11.52 -14.94 -5.20
N GLU A 94 -10.35 -15.36 -4.72
CA GLU A 94 -9.76 -14.87 -3.49
C GLU A 94 -9.00 -13.56 -3.69
N SER A 95 -8.91 -12.75 -2.62
CA SER A 95 -8.13 -11.52 -2.60
C SER A 95 -7.45 -11.31 -1.26
N VAL A 96 -6.43 -10.45 -1.23
CA VAL A 96 -5.68 -10.09 -0.03
C VAL A 96 -5.22 -8.64 -0.11
N ASP A 97 -5.15 -7.96 1.02
CA ASP A 97 -4.55 -6.65 1.17
C ASP A 97 -3.19 -6.76 1.84
N ILE A 98 -2.15 -6.29 1.18
CA ILE A 98 -0.80 -6.23 1.72
C ILE A 98 -0.41 -4.77 1.95
N LYS A 99 -0.22 -4.40 3.21
CA LYS A 99 0.31 -3.09 3.59
C LYS A 99 1.83 -3.11 3.57
N LEU A 100 2.44 -2.05 3.08
CA LEU A 100 3.89 -1.90 3.07
C LEU A 100 4.32 -0.45 2.87
N ILE A 101 5.61 -0.22 3.14
CA ILE A 101 6.32 1.00 2.76
C ILE A 101 7.24 0.64 1.60
N ALA A 102 7.14 1.37 0.49
CA ALA A 102 7.88 1.08 -0.73
C ALA A 102 9.40 1.10 -0.49
N PRO A 103 10.13 0.10 -1.04
CA PRO A 103 11.57 -0.07 -0.82
C PRO A 103 12.40 0.96 -1.59
N ALA A 104 13.72 0.76 -1.60
CA ALA A 104 14.65 1.59 -2.38
C ALA A 104 14.26 1.64 -3.87
N PRO A 105 14.57 2.75 -4.56
CA PRO A 105 14.36 2.86 -5.99
C PRO A 105 15.00 1.70 -6.75
N GLY A 106 14.29 1.19 -7.74
CA GLY A 106 14.76 0.06 -8.51
C GLY A 106 13.63 -0.62 -9.28
N ARG A 107 14.00 -1.70 -9.93
CA ARG A 107 13.12 -2.56 -10.71
C ARG A 107 13.03 -3.92 -10.05
N TYR A 108 11.82 -4.38 -9.78
CA TYR A 108 11.57 -5.64 -9.09
C TYR A 108 10.66 -6.53 -9.94
N ASP A 109 11.02 -7.79 -10.09
CA ASP A 109 10.26 -8.74 -10.87
C ASP A 109 9.07 -9.30 -10.09
N VAL A 110 7.98 -9.52 -10.81
CA VAL A 110 6.76 -10.19 -10.33
C VAL A 110 6.39 -11.30 -11.30
N HIS A 111 5.97 -12.43 -10.78
CA HIS A 111 5.49 -13.53 -11.62
C HIS A 111 4.52 -14.44 -10.86
N CYS A 112 3.79 -15.27 -11.60
CA CYS A 112 3.10 -16.43 -11.05
C CYS A 112 4.02 -17.66 -11.19
N SER A 113 4.23 -18.40 -10.10
CA SER A 113 5.11 -19.57 -10.10
C SER A 113 4.42 -20.89 -10.45
N HIS A 114 3.13 -20.86 -10.75
CA HIS A 114 2.42 -22.05 -11.23
C HIS A 114 3.01 -22.54 -12.57
N LEU A 115 2.96 -23.84 -12.78
CA LEU A 115 3.56 -24.46 -13.96
C LEU A 115 3.13 -23.77 -15.25
N MET A 116 4.09 -23.32 -16.06
CA MET A 116 3.91 -22.65 -17.35
C MET A 116 3.25 -21.27 -17.32
N HIS A 117 2.73 -20.78 -16.19
CA HIS A 117 2.00 -19.50 -16.13
C HIS A 117 2.89 -18.32 -16.52
N SER A 118 4.11 -18.21 -15.96
CA SER A 118 5.04 -17.12 -16.33
C SER A 118 5.52 -17.24 -17.78
N THR A 119 5.69 -18.45 -18.30
CA THR A 119 6.06 -18.70 -19.71
C THR A 119 4.97 -18.19 -20.66
N PHE A 120 3.70 -18.27 -20.28
CA PHE A 120 2.58 -17.75 -21.05
C PHE A 120 2.24 -16.28 -20.73
N GLY A 121 3.14 -15.52 -20.09
CA GLY A 121 3.00 -14.08 -19.90
C GLY A 121 2.49 -13.65 -18.53
N MET A 122 2.31 -14.56 -17.56
CA MET A 122 1.88 -14.21 -16.21
C MET A 122 3.05 -13.68 -15.37
N LYS A 123 3.49 -12.50 -15.71
CA LYS A 123 4.59 -11.75 -15.09
C LYS A 123 4.38 -10.25 -15.21
N GLY A 124 5.07 -9.51 -14.39
CA GLY A 124 5.03 -8.06 -14.37
C GLY A 124 6.25 -7.48 -13.71
N THR A 125 6.22 -6.16 -13.51
CA THR A 125 7.33 -5.41 -12.94
C THR A 125 6.81 -4.38 -11.96
N ILE A 126 7.49 -4.23 -10.83
CA ILE A 126 7.30 -3.10 -9.93
C ILE A 126 8.48 -2.17 -10.11
N ILE A 127 8.19 -0.90 -10.43
CA ILE A 127 9.19 0.17 -10.52
C ILE A 127 9.02 1.08 -9.31
N VAL A 128 10.07 1.26 -8.52
CA VAL A 128 10.11 2.21 -7.42
C VAL A 128 11.00 3.38 -7.84
N ARG A 129 10.45 4.60 -7.71
CA ARG A 129 11.13 5.87 -8.04
C ARG A 129 11.66 6.56 -6.80
#